data_22404bd1adae21ab1f0ec86df19cca4c
#
_entry.id   22404bd1adae21ab1f0ec86df19cca4c
#
_cell.length_a   1.000
_cell.length_b   1.000
_cell.length_c   1.000
_cell.angle_alpha   90.00
_cell.angle_beta   90.00
_cell.angle_gamma   90.00
#
_symmetry.space_group_name_H-M   'P 1'
#
loop_
_entity.id
_entity.type
_entity.pdbx_description
1 polymer ?
#
loop_
_entity_poly.entity_id
_entity_poly.type
_entity_poly.pdbx_seq_one_letter_code
_entity_poly.pdbx_strand_id
1 'polypeptide(L)'
;MENPYSEKFPGIGPNADGTGWAGSKDAVYANTDWYDYYFKKASIRHSHNLSVTGGSDKFNYYVGLGYIYQEGLLDQVDDNLSKYNVNSKFQIRANKWLKFNFNNNLSLNILKRPMANQTIFYGTIGSSFPNSPTHLPVKSEYNDNSEYRYLKQSHYVQNRISDAMSFATTITPLEGWDIVGEMKVRFDVENNDFKRGYPTAEKPDGTLDISKGTKQGYQYPGMNWKNSNWGSYTRGNTFNYYLSPNVSSSYTHAWGDHFFKAMAGFQMELQENSNGYTYKDGLLTSDIFSFVNANGQVLAGEDRTHWATMGMYAKLNWNYKEIYFLEFSGRYDGSSRFAPGNRW
;
A
#
# COMPACT_ATOMS: atom_id res chain seq x y z
N MET A 1 47.04 -2.50 2.71
CA MET A 1 46.44 -3.70 2.13
C MET A 1 47.22 -3.98 0.86
N GLU A 2 47.83 -5.16 0.74
CA GLU A 2 48.42 -5.59 -0.51
C GLU A 2 47.31 -5.72 -1.57
N ASN A 3 47.59 -5.25 -2.77
CA ASN A 3 46.64 -5.35 -3.87
C ASN A 3 46.61 -6.82 -4.36
N PRO A 4 45.53 -7.59 -4.10
CA PRO A 4 45.47 -9.00 -4.49
C PRO A 4 45.46 -9.22 -6.01
N TYR A 5 45.38 -8.14 -6.79
CA TYR A 5 45.30 -8.17 -8.26
C TYR A 5 46.59 -7.76 -8.93
N SER A 6 47.60 -7.24 -8.18
CA SER A 6 48.83 -6.70 -8.74
C SER A 6 49.67 -7.76 -9.45
N GLU A 7 49.63 -9.02 -9.03
CA GLU A 7 50.37 -10.11 -9.65
C GLU A 7 49.75 -10.58 -10.97
N LYS A 8 48.41 -10.51 -11.08
CA LYS A 8 47.68 -10.98 -12.26
C LYS A 8 47.51 -9.90 -13.33
N PHE A 9 47.51 -8.64 -12.93
CA PHE A 9 47.24 -7.50 -13.80
C PHE A 9 48.21 -6.36 -13.50
N PRO A 10 49.44 -6.47 -13.96
CA PRO A 10 50.47 -5.43 -13.77
C PRO A 10 50.03 -4.12 -14.42
N GLY A 11 50.05 -3.04 -13.69
CA GLY A 11 49.56 -1.72 -14.13
C GLY A 11 48.16 -1.37 -13.65
N ILE A 12 47.47 -2.27 -12.94
CA ILE A 12 46.22 -1.99 -12.24
C ILE A 12 46.51 -2.03 -10.75
N GLY A 13 46.34 -0.91 -10.09
CA GLY A 13 46.61 -0.81 -8.66
C GLY A 13 46.45 0.61 -8.14
N PRO A 14 46.60 0.79 -6.82
CA PRO A 14 46.55 2.13 -6.25
C PRO A 14 47.66 3.01 -6.84
N ASN A 15 47.32 4.27 -7.12
CA ASN A 15 48.35 5.26 -7.47
C ASN A 15 49.37 5.34 -6.35
N ALA A 16 50.60 5.69 -6.69
CA ALA A 16 51.71 5.78 -5.73
C ALA A 16 51.46 6.77 -4.59
N ASP A 17 50.59 7.76 -4.81
CA ASP A 17 50.18 8.77 -3.84
C ASP A 17 48.95 8.33 -2.99
N GLY A 18 48.41 7.15 -3.25
CA GLY A 18 47.22 6.63 -2.54
C GLY A 18 45.90 7.33 -2.83
N THR A 19 45.88 8.21 -3.84
CA THR A 19 44.69 9.04 -4.16
C THR A 19 43.72 8.43 -5.17
N GLY A 20 44.07 7.30 -5.77
CA GLY A 20 43.25 6.65 -6.79
C GLY A 20 43.84 5.35 -7.29
N TRP A 21 43.25 4.82 -8.37
CA TRP A 21 43.76 3.65 -9.09
C TRP A 21 44.36 4.03 -10.43
N ALA A 22 45.46 3.39 -10.75
CA ALA A 22 46.01 3.42 -12.11
C ALA A 22 45.08 2.61 -13.01
N GLY A 23 44.41 3.27 -13.92
CA GLY A 23 43.43 2.71 -14.81
C GLY A 23 42.07 3.37 -14.69
N SER A 24 41.16 3.08 -15.61
CA SER A 24 39.77 3.55 -15.51
C SER A 24 39.01 2.77 -14.42
N LYS A 25 37.92 3.31 -13.91
CA LYS A 25 36.98 2.62 -13.01
C LYS A 25 36.58 1.24 -13.53
N ASP A 26 36.53 1.10 -14.85
CA ASP A 26 36.12 -0.11 -15.57
C ASP A 26 37.22 -1.18 -15.62
N ALA A 27 38.42 -0.87 -15.16
CA ALA A 27 39.58 -1.76 -15.15
C ALA A 27 39.86 -2.43 -13.79
N VAL A 28 38.98 -2.24 -12.81
CA VAL A 28 39.10 -2.93 -11.53
C VAL A 28 38.38 -4.27 -11.62
N TYR A 29 39.16 -5.35 -11.53
CA TYR A 29 38.60 -6.70 -11.62
C TYR A 29 38.13 -7.19 -10.27
N ALA A 30 36.88 -7.57 -10.21
CA ALA A 30 36.24 -8.23 -9.08
C ALA A 30 35.53 -9.51 -9.58
N ASN A 31 35.01 -10.27 -8.67
CA ASN A 31 34.07 -11.35 -8.96
C ASN A 31 32.86 -11.14 -8.04
N THR A 32 32.01 -10.20 -8.44
CA THR A 32 30.86 -9.78 -7.64
C THR A 32 29.64 -10.53 -8.10
N ASP A 33 29.02 -11.26 -7.18
CA ASP A 33 27.65 -11.72 -7.33
C ASP A 33 26.72 -10.60 -6.87
N TRP A 34 26.15 -9.86 -7.82
CA TRP A 34 25.27 -8.74 -7.54
C TRP A 34 23.96 -9.17 -6.92
N TYR A 35 23.50 -10.41 -7.14
CA TYR A 35 22.31 -10.93 -6.47
C TYR A 35 22.58 -11.20 -5.00
N ASP A 36 23.70 -11.84 -4.66
CA ASP A 36 24.10 -12.07 -3.27
C ASP A 36 24.42 -10.76 -2.53
N TYR A 37 24.83 -9.72 -3.27
CA TYR A 37 25.10 -8.39 -2.71
C TYR A 37 23.83 -7.61 -2.34
N TYR A 38 22.79 -7.67 -3.19
CA TYR A 38 21.57 -6.89 -3.00
C TYR A 38 20.46 -7.66 -2.29
N PHE A 39 20.47 -8.98 -2.36
CA PHE A 39 19.36 -9.78 -1.86
C PHE A 39 19.79 -10.71 -0.72
N LYS A 40 18.91 -10.80 0.26
CA LYS A 40 18.99 -11.81 1.32
C LYS A 40 18.78 -13.20 0.74
N LYS A 41 19.44 -14.19 1.27
CA LYS A 41 19.23 -15.61 0.91
C LYS A 41 17.87 -16.13 1.36
N ALA A 42 17.29 -15.50 2.39
CA ALA A 42 15.97 -15.84 2.91
C ALA A 42 15.32 -14.61 3.56
N SER A 43 14.01 -14.53 3.47
CA SER A 43 13.21 -13.53 4.18
C SER A 43 12.26 -14.21 5.16
N ILE A 44 11.93 -13.49 6.24
CA ILE A 44 11.07 -14.00 7.30
C ILE A 44 9.64 -13.49 7.05
N ARG A 45 8.69 -14.43 7.15
CA ARG A 45 7.27 -14.11 7.26
C ARG A 45 6.67 -14.89 8.41
N HIS A 46 5.95 -14.19 9.26
CA HIS A 46 5.15 -14.84 10.30
C HIS A 46 3.78 -14.18 10.43
N SER A 47 2.82 -14.96 10.92
CA SER A 47 1.47 -14.49 11.19
C SER A 47 0.96 -15.07 12.50
N HIS A 48 0.22 -14.24 13.23
CA HIS A 48 -0.39 -14.60 14.50
C HIS A 48 -1.87 -14.24 14.44
N ASN A 49 -2.73 -15.16 14.84
CA ASN A 49 -4.15 -14.93 14.89
C ASN A 49 -4.68 -15.39 16.25
N LEU A 50 -5.48 -14.55 16.87
CA LEU A 50 -6.21 -14.83 18.10
C LEU A 50 -7.68 -14.51 17.87
N SER A 51 -8.58 -15.38 18.29
CA SER A 51 -10.00 -15.08 18.23
C SER A 51 -10.72 -15.58 19.46
N VAL A 52 -11.75 -14.83 19.82
CA VAL A 52 -12.68 -15.18 20.87
C VAL A 52 -14.09 -15.15 20.29
N THR A 53 -14.86 -16.19 20.53
CA THR A 53 -16.24 -16.29 20.15
C THR A 53 -17.06 -16.76 21.34
N GLY A 54 -18.26 -16.27 21.44
CA GLY A 54 -19.18 -16.67 22.51
C GLY A 54 -20.57 -16.12 22.26
N GLY A 55 -21.48 -16.49 23.13
CA GLY A 55 -22.82 -15.97 23.03
C GLY A 55 -23.87 -16.74 23.81
N SER A 56 -25.10 -16.30 23.61
CA SER A 56 -26.32 -16.86 24.12
C SER A 56 -27.41 -16.77 23.04
N ASP A 57 -28.63 -17.19 23.33
CA ASP A 57 -29.77 -17.06 22.43
C ASP A 57 -30.04 -15.60 22.00
N LYS A 58 -29.65 -14.64 22.83
CA LYS A 58 -29.93 -13.20 22.61
C LYS A 58 -28.71 -12.43 22.11
N PHE A 59 -27.49 -12.87 22.38
CA PHE A 59 -26.27 -12.14 22.02
C PHE A 59 -25.18 -13.10 21.59
N ASN A 60 -24.65 -12.89 20.38
CA ASN A 60 -23.49 -13.61 19.87
C ASN A 60 -22.42 -12.64 19.48
N TYR A 61 -21.19 -13.00 19.75
CA TYR A 61 -20.04 -12.19 19.36
C TYR A 61 -18.87 -13.03 18.85
N TYR A 62 -18.12 -12.40 17.98
CA TYR A 62 -16.81 -12.83 17.51
C TYR A 62 -15.86 -11.64 17.50
N VAL A 63 -14.69 -11.80 18.05
CA VAL A 63 -13.59 -10.82 17.96
C VAL A 63 -12.33 -11.57 17.55
N GLY A 64 -11.74 -11.19 16.43
CA GLY A 64 -10.50 -11.73 15.91
C GLY A 64 -9.43 -10.65 15.80
N LEU A 65 -8.23 -10.96 16.25
CA LEU A 65 -7.03 -10.14 16.12
C LEU A 65 -6.06 -10.87 15.21
N GLY A 66 -5.48 -10.17 14.24
CA GLY A 66 -4.49 -10.71 13.33
C GLY A 66 -3.28 -9.80 13.25
N TYR A 67 -2.11 -10.39 13.22
CA TYR A 67 -0.85 -9.73 12.93
C TYR A 67 -0.08 -10.50 11.87
N ILE A 68 0.42 -9.79 10.86
CA ILE A 68 1.29 -10.34 9.83
C ILE A 68 2.51 -9.43 9.76
N TYR A 69 3.69 -10.04 9.81
CA TYR A 69 4.94 -9.41 9.43
C TYR A 69 5.53 -10.15 8.24
N GLN A 70 5.98 -9.40 7.25
CA GLN A 70 6.68 -9.93 6.09
C GLN A 70 7.87 -9.04 5.78
N GLU A 71 9.03 -9.62 5.80
CA GLU A 71 10.28 -9.00 5.37
C GLU A 71 10.41 -9.11 3.84
N GLY A 72 10.94 -8.09 3.18
CA GLY A 72 11.32 -8.14 1.78
C GLY A 72 12.67 -8.84 1.58
N LEU A 73 13.04 -9.01 0.33
CA LEU A 73 14.30 -9.70 -0.03
C LEU A 73 15.51 -8.77 -0.13
N LEU A 74 15.33 -7.45 -0.13
CA LEU A 74 16.44 -6.53 -0.20
C LEU A 74 17.23 -6.52 1.10
N ASP A 75 18.55 -6.63 1.00
CA ASP A 75 19.45 -6.58 2.14
C ASP A 75 19.81 -5.12 2.48
N GLN A 76 20.20 -4.89 3.73
CA GLN A 76 20.74 -3.62 4.25
C GLN A 76 19.80 -2.40 4.13
N VAL A 77 18.50 -2.60 3.81
CA VAL A 77 17.48 -1.55 3.70
C VAL A 77 16.20 -1.97 4.39
N ASP A 78 15.42 -0.98 4.82
CA ASP A 78 14.08 -1.22 5.35
C ASP A 78 13.14 -1.65 4.21
N ASP A 79 12.86 -2.94 4.13
CA ASP A 79 11.93 -3.55 3.18
C ASP A 79 11.05 -4.54 3.93
N ASN A 80 9.90 -4.06 4.41
CA ASN A 80 9.01 -4.89 5.21
C ASN A 80 7.56 -4.39 5.18
N LEU A 81 6.65 -5.30 5.45
CA LEU A 81 5.23 -5.05 5.66
C LEU A 81 4.81 -5.56 7.02
N SER A 82 4.21 -4.69 7.82
CA SER A 82 3.48 -5.04 9.05
C SER A 82 1.99 -4.78 8.84
N LYS A 83 1.17 -5.79 9.11
CA LYS A 83 -0.28 -5.68 9.00
C LYS A 83 -0.97 -6.12 10.29
N TYR A 84 -1.83 -5.27 10.83
CA TYR A 84 -2.66 -5.52 11.99
C TYR A 84 -4.12 -5.53 11.55
N ASN A 85 -4.88 -6.51 12.01
CA ASN A 85 -6.30 -6.62 11.69
C ASN A 85 -7.12 -6.85 12.97
N VAL A 86 -8.25 -6.19 13.04
CA VAL A 86 -9.28 -6.44 14.05
C VAL A 86 -10.58 -6.72 13.34
N ASN A 87 -11.16 -7.90 13.57
CA ASN A 87 -12.47 -8.27 13.03
C ASN A 87 -13.43 -8.45 14.18
N SER A 88 -14.53 -7.74 14.16
CA SER A 88 -15.57 -7.84 15.20
C SER A 88 -16.92 -8.08 14.56
N LYS A 89 -17.66 -9.03 15.12
CA LYS A 89 -19.03 -9.32 14.72
C LYS A 89 -19.89 -9.44 15.97
N PHE A 90 -20.97 -8.70 16.01
CA PHE A 90 -21.95 -8.73 17.10
C PHE A 90 -23.33 -8.96 16.51
N GLN A 91 -24.07 -9.87 17.11
CA GLN A 91 -25.45 -10.12 16.80
C GLN A 91 -26.26 -10.03 18.08
N ILE A 92 -27.28 -9.18 18.08
CA ILE A 92 -28.19 -8.96 19.21
C ILE A 92 -29.60 -9.28 18.74
N ARG A 93 -30.26 -10.22 19.40
CA ARG A 93 -31.68 -10.47 19.26
C ARG A 93 -32.40 -9.82 20.43
N ALA A 94 -32.88 -8.58 20.24
CA ALA A 94 -33.54 -7.83 21.29
C ALA A 94 -34.86 -8.51 21.72
N ASN A 95 -35.60 -9.06 20.75
CA ASN A 95 -36.80 -9.86 20.95
C ASN A 95 -37.08 -10.73 19.71
N LYS A 96 -38.29 -11.32 19.62
CA LYS A 96 -38.67 -12.23 18.52
C LYS A 96 -38.78 -11.54 17.16
N TRP A 97 -39.04 -10.23 17.14
CA TRP A 97 -39.26 -9.45 15.92
C TRP A 97 -38.11 -8.44 15.63
N LEU A 98 -37.09 -8.29 16.49
CA LEU A 98 -36.04 -7.28 16.34
C LEU A 98 -34.67 -7.87 16.56
N LYS A 99 -33.83 -7.76 15.53
CA LYS A 99 -32.42 -8.25 15.50
C LYS A 99 -31.51 -7.18 14.96
N PHE A 100 -30.35 -7.02 15.60
CA PHE A 100 -29.26 -6.16 15.17
C PHE A 100 -28.03 -7.01 14.82
N ASN A 101 -27.36 -6.62 13.75
CA ASN A 101 -26.06 -7.17 13.38
C ASN A 101 -25.08 -6.00 13.20
N PHE A 102 -23.92 -6.13 13.80
CA PHE A 102 -22.80 -5.21 13.60
C PHE A 102 -21.58 -6.01 13.17
N ASN A 103 -20.92 -5.56 12.10
CA ASN A 103 -19.65 -6.09 11.67
C ASN A 103 -18.67 -4.93 11.52
N ASN A 104 -17.43 -5.16 11.96
CA ASN A 104 -16.33 -4.23 11.76
C ASN A 104 -15.09 -5.00 11.29
N ASN A 105 -14.38 -4.41 10.37
CA ASN A 105 -13.12 -4.92 9.86
C ASN A 105 -12.13 -3.75 9.77
N LEU A 106 -11.32 -3.61 10.80
CA LEU A 106 -10.27 -2.60 10.90
C LEU A 106 -8.93 -3.22 10.50
N SER A 107 -8.18 -2.55 9.64
CA SER A 107 -6.81 -2.92 9.31
C SER A 107 -5.87 -1.72 9.33
N LEU A 108 -4.67 -1.94 9.87
CA LEU A 108 -3.54 -1.03 9.77
C LEU A 108 -2.42 -1.74 9.02
N ASN A 109 -1.99 -1.15 7.90
CA ASN A 109 -0.86 -1.64 7.11
C ASN A 109 0.26 -0.61 7.17
N ILE A 110 1.46 -1.05 7.52
CA ILE A 110 2.68 -0.25 7.53
C ILE A 110 3.63 -0.90 6.55
N LEU A 111 3.85 -0.26 5.42
CA LEU A 111 4.78 -0.70 4.39
C LEU A 111 6.00 0.22 4.39
N LYS A 112 7.16 -0.37 4.49
CA LYS A 112 8.45 0.31 4.31
C LYS A 112 9.18 -0.35 3.15
N ARG A 113 9.73 0.45 2.27
CA ARG A 113 10.55 -0.04 1.16
C ARG A 113 11.52 1.04 0.67
N PRO A 114 12.60 0.70 -0.01
CA PRO A 114 13.39 1.69 -0.71
C PRO A 114 12.59 2.35 -1.84
N MET A 115 12.94 3.57 -2.19
CA MET A 115 12.28 4.33 -3.26
C MET A 115 12.70 3.92 -4.67
N ALA A 116 13.58 2.95 -4.82
CA ALA A 116 14.04 2.52 -6.14
C ALA A 116 12.86 2.09 -7.02
N ASN A 117 12.80 2.64 -8.22
CA ASN A 117 11.88 2.15 -9.24
C ASN A 117 12.32 0.72 -9.61
N GLN A 118 11.40 -0.23 -9.53
CA GLN A 118 11.67 -1.64 -9.81
C GLN A 118 12.37 -1.83 -11.16
N THR A 119 11.93 -1.14 -12.21
CA THR A 119 12.52 -1.25 -13.55
C THR A 119 13.98 -0.78 -13.57
N ILE A 120 14.27 0.34 -12.90
CA ILE A 120 15.63 0.89 -12.83
C ILE A 120 16.51 0.00 -11.96
N PHE A 121 16.02 -0.44 -10.81
CA PHE A 121 16.77 -1.28 -9.88
C PHE A 121 17.15 -2.62 -10.51
N TYR A 122 16.18 -3.36 -11.07
CA TYR A 122 16.46 -4.63 -11.74
C TYR A 122 17.25 -4.46 -13.03
N GLY A 123 17.03 -3.36 -13.75
CA GLY A 123 17.85 -2.99 -14.91
C GLY A 123 19.30 -2.76 -14.53
N THR A 124 19.57 -2.07 -13.43
CA THR A 124 20.91 -1.83 -12.91
C THR A 124 21.59 -3.13 -12.48
N ILE A 125 20.91 -4.00 -11.74
CA ILE A 125 21.47 -5.30 -11.35
C ILE A 125 21.78 -6.14 -12.58
N GLY A 126 20.87 -6.22 -13.56
CA GLY A 126 21.05 -6.99 -14.77
C GLY A 126 22.12 -6.44 -15.71
N SER A 127 22.47 -5.14 -15.60
CA SER A 127 23.53 -4.49 -16.38
C SER A 127 24.86 -4.36 -15.64
N SER A 128 24.90 -4.72 -14.35
CA SER A 128 26.13 -4.66 -13.56
C SER A 128 27.06 -5.79 -13.95
N PHE A 129 28.30 -5.43 -14.32
CA PHE A 129 29.29 -6.41 -14.72
C PHE A 129 29.82 -7.17 -13.48
N PRO A 130 29.96 -8.50 -13.54
CA PRO A 130 30.54 -9.29 -12.44
C PRO A 130 31.95 -8.87 -12.06
N ASN A 131 32.71 -8.33 -13.01
CA ASN A 131 34.04 -7.82 -12.77
C ASN A 131 34.09 -6.44 -12.11
N SER A 132 32.97 -5.81 -11.85
CA SER A 132 32.92 -4.55 -11.12
C SER A 132 32.87 -4.81 -9.62
N PRO A 133 33.71 -4.15 -8.80
CA PRO A 133 33.67 -4.29 -7.35
C PRO A 133 32.47 -3.55 -6.74
N THR A 134 31.98 -4.03 -5.62
CA THR A 134 30.96 -3.36 -4.82
C THR A 134 31.47 -2.06 -4.18
N HIS A 135 32.78 -2.04 -3.86
CA HIS A 135 33.50 -0.89 -3.31
C HIS A 135 34.84 -0.80 -3.98
N LEU A 136 35.31 0.39 -4.28
CA LEU A 136 36.65 0.58 -4.75
C LEU A 136 37.63 0.28 -3.61
N PRO A 137 38.63 -0.59 -3.81
CA PRO A 137 39.48 -1.05 -2.72
C PRO A 137 40.58 -0.05 -2.31
N VAL A 138 40.44 1.20 -2.67
CA VAL A 138 41.44 2.24 -2.39
C VAL A 138 40.81 3.37 -1.64
N LYS A 139 41.64 4.16 -0.95
CA LYS A 139 41.37 5.52 -0.49
C LYS A 139 41.04 6.47 -1.66
N SER A 140 40.13 6.08 -2.55
CA SER A 140 39.55 7.04 -3.48
C SER A 140 38.60 7.95 -2.68
N GLU A 141 38.53 9.20 -3.05
CA GLU A 141 37.59 10.16 -2.41
C GLU A 141 36.13 9.67 -2.42
N TYR A 142 35.85 8.60 -3.16
CA TYR A 142 34.49 8.10 -3.35
C TYR A 142 34.44 6.58 -3.54
N ASN A 143 33.82 5.87 -2.63
CA ASN A 143 33.32 4.53 -2.86
C ASN A 143 32.11 4.62 -3.77
N ASP A 144 32.24 4.14 -5.00
CA ASP A 144 31.29 4.48 -6.04
C ASP A 144 30.29 3.35 -6.34
N ASN A 145 29.32 3.16 -5.44
CA ASN A 145 28.07 2.48 -5.81
C ASN A 145 26.89 3.41 -5.53
N SER A 146 26.59 4.27 -6.51
CA SER A 146 25.56 5.29 -6.40
C SER A 146 24.16 4.71 -6.18
N GLU A 147 23.87 3.53 -6.75
CA GLU A 147 22.59 2.84 -6.60
C GLU A 147 22.39 2.33 -5.18
N TYR A 148 23.42 1.71 -4.61
CA TYR A 148 23.36 1.22 -3.24
C TYR A 148 23.17 2.35 -2.22
N ARG A 149 23.89 3.46 -2.41
CA ARG A 149 23.72 4.66 -1.57
C ARG A 149 22.33 5.25 -1.70
N TYR A 150 21.78 5.29 -2.92
CA TYR A 150 20.42 5.75 -3.17
C TYR A 150 19.39 4.87 -2.46
N LEU A 151 19.57 3.54 -2.50
CA LEU A 151 18.72 2.59 -1.79
C LEU A 151 18.71 2.84 -0.28
N LYS A 152 19.90 3.04 0.32
CA LYS A 152 20.04 3.30 1.76
C LYS A 152 19.44 4.64 2.21
N GLN A 153 19.54 5.67 1.37
CA GLN A 153 19.16 7.04 1.73
C GLN A 153 17.76 7.43 1.26
N SER A 154 17.09 6.58 0.50
CA SER A 154 15.78 6.89 -0.06
C SER A 154 14.76 5.86 0.34
N HIS A 155 13.74 6.30 1.08
CA HIS A 155 12.74 5.43 1.69
C HIS A 155 11.34 5.84 1.28
N TYR A 156 10.49 4.85 1.08
CA TYR A 156 9.05 5.00 0.99
C TYR A 156 8.41 4.37 2.21
N VAL A 157 7.61 5.12 2.92
CA VAL A 157 6.82 4.64 4.06
C VAL A 157 5.35 4.92 3.77
N GLN A 158 4.54 3.89 3.81
CA GLN A 158 3.10 3.98 3.68
C GLN A 158 2.44 3.49 4.96
N ASN A 159 1.58 4.33 5.53
CA ASN A 159 0.69 3.95 6.62
C ASN A 159 -0.74 4.02 6.09
N ARG A 160 -1.41 2.89 6.03
CA ARG A 160 -2.80 2.79 5.58
C ARG A 160 -3.68 2.20 6.66
N ILE A 161 -4.68 2.96 7.07
CA ILE A 161 -5.78 2.51 7.92
C ILE A 161 -7.00 2.31 7.02
N SER A 162 -7.63 1.17 7.11
CA SER A 162 -8.91 0.87 6.46
C SER A 162 -9.87 0.34 7.50
N ASP A 163 -11.01 0.98 7.64
CA ASP A 163 -12.06 0.57 8.57
C ASP A 163 -13.38 0.43 7.81
N ALA A 164 -13.89 -0.79 7.75
CA ALA A 164 -15.14 -1.14 7.11
C ALA A 164 -16.13 -1.64 8.16
N MET A 165 -17.23 -0.90 8.32
CA MET A 165 -18.30 -1.19 9.25
C MET A 165 -19.58 -1.49 8.51
N SER A 166 -20.37 -2.43 9.00
CA SER A 166 -21.77 -2.58 8.61
C SER A 166 -22.67 -2.71 9.85
N PHE A 167 -23.76 -2.02 9.81
CA PHE A 167 -24.82 -2.10 10.81
C PHE A 167 -26.11 -2.49 10.09
N ALA A 168 -26.74 -3.58 10.51
CA ALA A 168 -28.00 -4.03 9.94
C ALA A 168 -29.03 -4.27 11.05
N THR A 169 -30.24 -3.78 10.82
CA THR A 169 -31.41 -4.01 11.65
C THR A 169 -32.42 -4.85 10.86
N THR A 170 -32.86 -5.95 11.43
CA THR A 170 -33.95 -6.76 10.88
C THR A 170 -35.15 -6.62 11.78
N ILE A 171 -36.28 -6.24 11.20
CA ILE A 171 -37.58 -6.17 11.84
C ILE A 171 -38.47 -7.23 11.18
N THR A 172 -39.06 -8.12 11.98
CA THR A 172 -40.00 -9.18 11.55
C THR A 172 -41.38 -8.87 12.11
N PRO A 173 -42.21 -8.01 11.46
CA PRO A 173 -43.50 -7.59 11.99
C PRO A 173 -44.51 -8.74 12.12
N LEU A 174 -44.45 -9.66 11.17
CA LEU A 174 -45.26 -10.87 11.08
C LEU A 174 -44.41 -12.04 10.66
N GLU A 175 -44.84 -13.26 10.93
CA GLU A 175 -44.18 -14.46 10.45
C GLU A 175 -44.05 -14.44 8.92
N GLY A 176 -42.84 -14.69 8.44
CA GLY A 176 -42.51 -14.67 7.02
C GLY A 176 -42.24 -13.26 6.44
N TRP A 177 -42.42 -12.17 7.17
CA TRP A 177 -42.16 -10.81 6.69
C TRP A 177 -40.96 -10.18 7.40
N ASP A 178 -39.89 -9.98 6.67
CA ASP A 178 -38.71 -9.30 7.15
C ASP A 178 -38.48 -7.95 6.44
N ILE A 179 -38.19 -6.94 7.23
CA ILE A 179 -37.73 -5.63 6.77
C ILE A 179 -36.29 -5.47 7.28
N VAL A 180 -35.35 -5.26 6.36
CA VAL A 180 -33.91 -5.11 6.67
C VAL A 180 -33.46 -3.72 6.27
N GLY A 181 -32.94 -2.97 7.22
CA GLY A 181 -32.17 -1.75 6.99
C GLY A 181 -30.69 -2.03 7.23
N GLU A 182 -29.85 -1.79 6.26
CA GLU A 182 -28.40 -1.94 6.38
C GLU A 182 -27.68 -0.65 6.01
N MET A 183 -26.66 -0.29 6.78
CA MET A 183 -25.75 0.79 6.50
C MET A 183 -24.33 0.25 6.48
N LYS A 184 -23.63 0.38 5.34
CA LYS A 184 -22.20 0.09 5.21
C LYS A 184 -21.43 1.39 5.09
N VAL A 185 -20.36 1.48 5.85
CA VAL A 185 -19.45 2.62 5.86
C VAL A 185 -18.02 2.09 5.75
N ARG A 186 -17.20 2.70 4.91
CA ARG A 186 -15.76 2.43 4.87
C ARG A 186 -14.98 3.73 4.81
N PHE A 187 -13.96 3.79 5.63
CA PHE A 187 -12.96 4.86 5.62
C PHE A 187 -11.60 4.24 5.30
N ASP A 188 -10.92 4.79 4.30
CA ASP A 188 -9.53 4.50 4.04
C ASP A 188 -8.72 5.79 4.22
N VAL A 189 -7.74 5.77 5.10
CA VAL A 189 -6.79 6.86 5.31
C VAL A 189 -5.40 6.32 4.98
N GLU A 190 -4.72 6.98 4.06
CA GLU A 190 -3.39 6.59 3.66
C GLU A 190 -2.45 7.79 3.70
N ASN A 191 -1.31 7.61 4.37
CA ASN A 191 -0.23 8.58 4.41
C ASN A 191 1.00 7.94 3.75
N ASN A 192 1.53 8.62 2.76
CA ASN A 192 2.69 8.18 1.98
C ASN A 192 3.84 9.17 2.17
N ASP A 193 4.93 8.74 2.75
CA ASP A 193 6.15 9.52 2.88
C ASP A 193 7.18 9.02 1.85
N PHE A 194 7.49 9.87 0.86
CA PHE A 194 8.56 9.66 -0.10
C PHE A 194 9.77 10.47 0.36
N LYS A 195 10.75 9.77 0.89
CA LYS A 195 11.97 10.30 1.48
C LYS A 195 13.11 10.03 0.52
N ARG A 196 13.48 11.02 -0.28
CA ARG A 196 14.57 10.92 -1.22
C ARG A 196 15.80 11.62 -0.65
N GLY A 197 16.77 10.83 -0.18
CA GLY A 197 18.08 11.33 0.19
C GLY A 197 18.86 11.76 -1.06
N TYR A 198 19.86 12.58 -0.88
CA TYR A 198 20.87 12.79 -1.90
C TYR A 198 22.03 11.82 -1.65
N PRO A 199 22.57 11.18 -2.70
CA PRO A 199 23.70 10.28 -2.54
C PRO A 199 24.90 11.11 -2.09
N THR A 200 25.25 10.99 -0.81
CA THR A 200 26.50 11.52 -0.28
C THR A 200 27.62 10.56 -0.58
N ALA A 201 28.80 11.08 -0.91
CA ALA A 201 29.98 10.25 -1.08
C ALA A 201 30.34 9.61 0.26
N GLU A 202 30.61 8.32 0.26
CA GLU A 202 31.16 7.62 1.43
C GLU A 202 32.69 7.76 1.40
N LYS A 203 33.27 8.32 2.48
CA LYS A 203 34.70 8.40 2.65
C LYS A 203 35.28 6.99 2.90
N PRO A 204 36.58 6.80 2.69
CA PRO A 204 37.23 5.52 2.93
C PRO A 204 37.11 4.97 4.36
N ASP A 205 36.78 5.82 5.31
CA ASP A 205 36.53 5.45 6.72
C ASP A 205 35.08 5.03 6.98
N GLY A 206 34.25 4.98 5.94
CA GLY A 206 32.82 4.67 6.05
C GLY A 206 31.93 5.85 6.46
N THR A 207 32.51 7.04 6.69
CA THR A 207 31.72 8.24 6.99
C THR A 207 31.20 8.90 5.72
N LEU A 208 30.05 9.57 5.84
CA LEU A 208 29.43 10.24 4.69
C LEU A 208 30.03 11.65 4.50
N ASP A 209 30.41 12.00 3.27
CA ASP A 209 30.81 13.37 2.93
C ASP A 209 29.59 14.15 2.43
N ILE A 210 28.97 14.89 3.35
CA ILE A 210 27.80 15.72 3.06
C ILE A 210 28.11 16.95 2.21
N SER A 211 29.41 17.33 2.09
CA SER A 211 29.83 18.53 1.36
C SER A 211 29.92 18.33 -0.15
N LYS A 212 30.00 17.07 -0.59
CA LYS A 212 30.20 16.70 -1.99
C LYS A 212 29.09 15.76 -2.47
N GLY A 213 27.84 16.21 -2.44
CA GLY A 213 26.74 15.48 -3.07
C GLY A 213 27.04 15.27 -4.55
N THR A 214 26.97 14.01 -5.03
CA THR A 214 27.19 13.71 -6.45
C THR A 214 26.13 14.39 -7.30
N LYS A 215 26.56 15.16 -8.30
CA LYS A 215 25.71 15.90 -9.25
C LYS A 215 24.92 15.01 -10.22
N GLN A 216 24.93 13.69 -10.05
CA GLN A 216 24.18 12.79 -10.91
C GLN A 216 22.75 12.62 -10.41
N GLY A 217 21.89 13.54 -10.87
CA GLY A 217 20.46 13.42 -10.72
C GLY A 217 19.93 12.27 -11.55
N TYR A 218 19.46 11.20 -10.90
CA TYR A 218 18.62 10.24 -11.56
C TYR A 218 17.32 10.94 -12.00
N GLN A 219 17.13 11.04 -13.32
CA GLN A 219 15.90 11.59 -13.90
C GLN A 219 14.81 10.52 -13.88
N TYR A 220 13.79 10.68 -13.07
CA TYR A 220 12.58 9.89 -13.24
C TYR A 220 11.83 10.36 -14.51
N PRO A 221 11.44 9.46 -15.42
CA PRO A 221 10.60 9.81 -16.56
C PRO A 221 9.28 10.42 -16.08
N GLY A 222 8.98 11.64 -16.51
CA GLY A 222 7.72 12.34 -16.21
C GLY A 222 7.79 13.45 -15.17
N MET A 223 8.90 13.64 -14.48
CA MET A 223 9.10 14.79 -13.59
C MET A 223 10.16 15.72 -14.15
N ASN A 224 9.79 16.98 -14.37
CA ASN A 224 10.69 18.02 -14.88
C ASN A 224 11.61 18.55 -13.75
N TRP A 225 12.63 17.75 -13.38
CA TRP A 225 13.59 18.07 -12.35
C TRP A 225 14.74 18.91 -12.91
N LYS A 226 14.48 20.18 -13.19
CA LYS A 226 15.52 21.01 -13.82
C LYS A 226 16.74 21.34 -12.96
N ASN A 227 16.74 21.12 -11.64
CA ASN A 227 17.85 21.53 -10.74
C ASN A 227 17.99 20.72 -9.44
N SER A 228 17.52 19.49 -9.30
CA SER A 228 17.53 18.84 -7.99
C SER A 228 18.69 17.88 -7.80
N ASN A 229 19.87 18.41 -7.57
CA ASN A 229 20.98 17.70 -6.94
C ASN A 229 20.78 17.49 -5.42
N TRP A 230 19.65 17.90 -4.90
CA TRP A 230 19.32 17.97 -3.49
C TRP A 230 18.21 16.98 -3.17
N GLY A 231 18.31 16.29 -2.06
CA GLY A 231 17.27 15.40 -1.60
C GLY A 231 15.90 16.08 -1.50
N SER A 232 14.86 15.31 -1.45
CA SER A 232 13.48 15.83 -1.39
C SER A 232 12.62 15.03 -0.41
N TYR A 233 11.61 15.69 0.09
CA TYR A 233 10.58 15.07 0.89
C TYR A 233 9.21 15.33 0.28
N THR A 234 8.43 14.28 0.09
CA THR A 234 7.04 14.36 -0.35
C THR A 234 6.17 13.64 0.64
N ARG A 235 5.11 14.26 1.06
CA ARG A 235 4.02 13.63 1.80
C ARG A 235 2.76 13.64 0.98
N GLY A 236 2.26 12.45 0.68
CA GLY A 236 0.95 12.23 0.08
C GLY A 236 -0.06 11.81 1.13
N ASN A 237 -1.29 12.28 1.01
CA ASN A 237 -2.40 11.90 1.86
C ASN A 237 -3.56 11.48 0.97
N THR A 238 -4.16 10.34 1.25
CA THR A 238 -5.38 9.89 0.59
C THR A 238 -6.45 9.66 1.66
N PHE A 239 -7.63 10.18 1.42
CA PHE A 239 -8.81 9.91 2.21
C PHE A 239 -9.93 9.43 1.30
N ASN A 240 -10.39 8.20 1.53
CA ASN A 240 -11.56 7.62 0.87
C ASN A 240 -12.68 7.44 1.88
N TYR A 241 -13.87 7.84 1.49
CA TYR A 241 -15.09 7.61 2.21
C TYR A 241 -16.08 6.88 1.31
N TYR A 242 -16.64 5.80 1.81
CA TYR A 242 -17.69 5.03 1.12
C TYR A 242 -18.88 4.82 2.04
N LEU A 243 -20.06 5.05 1.53
CA LEU A 243 -21.34 4.89 2.22
C LEU A 243 -22.28 4.08 1.34
N SER A 244 -22.95 3.08 1.93
CA SER A 244 -23.96 2.30 1.20
C SER A 244 -25.13 1.94 2.12
N PRO A 245 -26.17 2.80 2.18
CA PRO A 245 -27.45 2.45 2.76
C PRO A 245 -28.22 1.49 1.86
N ASN A 246 -28.86 0.51 2.46
CA ASN A 246 -29.74 -0.45 1.81
C ASN A 246 -30.98 -0.69 2.69
N VAL A 247 -32.14 -0.65 2.08
CA VAL A 247 -33.40 -1.04 2.75
C VAL A 247 -34.09 -2.04 1.86
N SER A 248 -34.48 -3.16 2.43
CA SER A 248 -35.24 -4.19 1.71
C SER A 248 -36.39 -4.75 2.56
N SER A 249 -37.43 -5.17 1.90
CA SER A 249 -38.53 -5.87 2.49
C SER A 249 -38.76 -7.19 1.77
N SER A 250 -38.86 -8.28 2.50
CA SER A 250 -39.13 -9.60 1.94
C SER A 250 -40.26 -10.29 2.68
N TYR A 251 -41.14 -10.91 1.91
CA TYR A 251 -42.24 -11.71 2.43
C TYR A 251 -42.16 -13.13 1.88
N THR A 252 -42.24 -14.10 2.77
CA THR A 252 -42.22 -15.53 2.45
C THR A 252 -43.51 -16.16 2.95
N HIS A 253 -44.20 -16.89 2.09
CA HIS A 253 -45.44 -17.59 2.46
C HIS A 253 -45.53 -18.93 1.72
N ALA A 254 -46.03 -19.94 2.44
CA ALA A 254 -46.31 -21.26 1.86
C ALA A 254 -47.80 -21.59 2.09
N TRP A 255 -48.46 -22.06 1.04
CA TRP A 255 -49.80 -22.63 1.16
C TRP A 255 -49.93 -23.90 0.30
N GLY A 256 -50.33 -24.97 0.93
CA GLY A 256 -50.32 -26.29 0.29
C GLY A 256 -48.91 -26.63 -0.28
N ASP A 257 -48.89 -27.01 -1.53
CA ASP A 257 -47.64 -27.35 -2.22
C ASP A 257 -46.92 -26.15 -2.85
N HIS A 258 -47.41 -24.94 -2.66
CA HIS A 258 -46.86 -23.72 -3.22
C HIS A 258 -46.02 -22.97 -2.19
N PHE A 259 -44.84 -22.50 -2.60
CA PHE A 259 -43.98 -21.62 -1.85
C PHE A 259 -43.74 -20.33 -2.63
N PHE A 260 -43.91 -19.20 -1.96
CA PHE A 260 -43.64 -17.87 -2.50
C PHE A 260 -42.65 -17.10 -1.64
N LYS A 261 -41.73 -16.40 -2.30
CA LYS A 261 -40.89 -15.40 -1.67
C LYS A 261 -40.80 -14.18 -2.57
N ALA A 262 -41.33 -13.05 -2.13
CA ALA A 262 -41.19 -11.76 -2.80
C ALA A 262 -40.26 -10.86 -2.00
N MET A 263 -39.44 -10.10 -2.70
CA MET A 263 -38.52 -9.12 -2.12
C MET A 263 -38.48 -7.87 -2.99
N ALA A 264 -38.48 -6.69 -2.34
CA ALA A 264 -38.19 -5.42 -2.98
C ALA A 264 -37.22 -4.62 -2.10
N GLY A 265 -36.41 -3.79 -2.71
CA GLY A 265 -35.46 -2.98 -1.96
C GLY A 265 -34.93 -1.78 -2.74
N PHE A 266 -34.27 -0.92 -1.99
CA PHE A 266 -33.57 0.26 -2.47
C PHE A 266 -32.16 0.25 -1.92
N GLN A 267 -31.20 0.51 -2.77
CA GLN A 267 -29.77 0.61 -2.43
C GLN A 267 -29.20 1.90 -3.00
N MET A 268 -28.37 2.54 -2.22
CA MET A 268 -27.57 3.68 -2.67
C MET A 268 -26.10 3.39 -2.34
N GLU A 269 -25.20 3.94 -3.16
CA GLU A 269 -23.77 3.94 -2.91
C GLU A 269 -23.22 5.32 -3.19
N LEU A 270 -22.36 5.80 -2.32
CA LEU A 270 -21.63 7.04 -2.44
C LEU A 270 -20.16 6.75 -2.15
N GLN A 271 -19.29 7.26 -3.01
CA GLN A 271 -17.85 7.27 -2.73
C GLN A 271 -17.28 8.66 -3.00
N GLU A 272 -16.47 9.12 -2.05
CA GLU A 272 -15.63 10.29 -2.19
C GLU A 272 -14.17 9.89 -1.99
N ASN A 273 -13.30 10.42 -2.84
CA ASN A 273 -11.86 10.24 -2.76
C ASN A 273 -11.20 11.61 -2.83
N SER A 274 -10.33 11.89 -1.86
CA SER A 274 -9.50 13.08 -1.82
C SER A 274 -8.04 12.66 -1.72
N ASN A 275 -7.24 13.09 -2.68
CA ASN A 275 -5.81 12.89 -2.71
C ASN A 275 -5.11 14.25 -2.63
N GLY A 276 -4.13 14.36 -1.77
CA GLY A 276 -3.31 15.56 -1.67
C GLY A 276 -1.84 15.20 -1.55
N TYR A 277 -0.96 16.11 -1.97
CA TYR A 277 0.45 15.97 -1.71
C TYR A 277 1.11 17.33 -1.43
N THR A 278 2.18 17.26 -0.66
CA THR A 278 3.12 18.37 -0.46
C THR A 278 4.51 17.86 -0.75
N TYR A 279 5.26 18.61 -1.54
CA TYR A 279 6.63 18.32 -1.96
C TYR A 279 7.54 19.50 -1.62
N LYS A 280 8.76 19.19 -1.20
CA LYS A 280 9.81 20.18 -1.05
C LYS A 280 11.17 19.52 -1.27
N ASP A 281 12.04 20.16 -2.04
CA ASP A 281 13.42 19.76 -2.27
C ASP A 281 14.42 20.59 -1.49
N GLY A 282 15.70 20.33 -1.69
CA GLY A 282 16.78 21.08 -1.03
C GLY A 282 16.89 20.73 0.45
N LEU A 283 16.86 19.44 0.81
CA LEU A 283 17.13 18.99 2.16
C LEU A 283 18.51 19.45 2.64
N LEU A 284 18.59 19.98 3.86
CA LEU A 284 19.85 20.37 4.50
C LEU A 284 20.69 19.17 4.95
N THR A 285 20.02 18.05 5.24
CA THR A 285 20.62 16.76 5.56
C THR A 285 19.74 15.62 5.08
N SER A 286 20.35 14.48 4.69
CA SER A 286 19.62 13.26 4.30
C SER A 286 19.09 12.44 5.49
N ASP A 287 19.44 12.81 6.71
CA ASP A 287 19.01 12.09 7.91
C ASP A 287 17.65 12.54 8.43
N ILE A 288 17.23 13.78 8.08
CA ILE A 288 16.00 14.38 8.57
C ILE A 288 15.10 14.76 7.39
N PHE A 289 14.08 13.93 7.15
CA PHE A 289 13.08 14.18 6.12
C PHE A 289 11.92 15.01 6.72
N SER A 290 12.01 16.30 6.52
CA SER A 290 11.01 17.29 7.01
C SER A 290 10.96 18.48 6.07
N PHE A 291 9.78 19.07 5.89
CA PHE A 291 9.60 20.31 5.11
C PHE A 291 10.34 21.50 5.72
N VAL A 292 10.56 21.50 7.04
CA VAL A 292 11.34 22.55 7.73
C VAL A 292 12.83 22.42 7.44
N ASN A 293 13.31 21.17 7.23
CA ASN A 293 14.71 20.87 6.92
C ASN A 293 15.00 20.93 5.40
N ALA A 294 14.27 21.74 4.65
CA ALA A 294 14.44 21.88 3.22
C ALA A 294 14.33 23.34 2.81
N ASN A 295 15.17 23.77 1.85
CA ASN A 295 15.26 25.17 1.40
C ASN A 295 14.58 25.43 0.05
N GLY A 296 14.14 24.40 -0.67
CA GLY A 296 13.51 24.53 -1.98
C GLY A 296 12.10 25.13 -1.90
N GLN A 297 11.48 25.26 -3.06
CA GLN A 297 10.12 25.75 -3.17
C GLN A 297 9.14 24.65 -2.75
N VAL A 298 8.11 25.01 -1.98
CA VAL A 298 7.00 24.12 -1.67
C VAL A 298 6.11 23.98 -2.90
N LEU A 299 5.83 22.74 -3.28
CA LEU A 299 4.81 22.39 -4.26
C LEU A 299 3.73 21.57 -3.55
N ALA A 300 2.47 21.88 -3.84
CA ALA A 300 1.33 21.12 -3.33
C ALA A 300 0.29 20.93 -4.43
N GLY A 301 -0.42 19.85 -4.37
CA GLY A 301 -1.52 19.54 -5.27
C GLY A 301 -2.60 18.74 -4.58
N GLU A 302 -3.81 18.85 -5.12
CA GLU A 302 -4.98 18.15 -4.61
C GLU A 302 -5.83 17.66 -5.78
N ASP A 303 -6.43 16.49 -5.64
CA ASP A 303 -7.43 15.94 -6.53
C ASP A 303 -8.58 15.37 -5.72
N ARG A 304 -9.82 15.61 -6.17
CA ARG A 304 -11.03 15.10 -5.53
C ARG A 304 -11.94 14.48 -6.57
N THR A 305 -12.39 13.29 -6.29
CA THR A 305 -13.37 12.58 -7.12
C THR A 305 -14.50 12.06 -6.26
N HIS A 306 -15.70 12.06 -6.82
CA HIS A 306 -16.88 11.49 -6.16
C HIS A 306 -17.79 10.84 -7.19
N TRP A 307 -18.53 9.84 -6.75
CA TRP A 307 -19.59 9.23 -7.53
C TRP A 307 -20.69 8.70 -6.61
N ALA A 308 -21.89 8.62 -7.13
CA ALA A 308 -23.01 8.00 -6.47
C ALA A 308 -23.79 7.13 -7.45
N THR A 309 -24.31 6.02 -6.95
CA THR A 309 -25.28 5.18 -7.63
C THR A 309 -26.47 4.95 -6.71
N MET A 310 -27.64 4.78 -7.29
CA MET A 310 -28.81 4.34 -6.57
C MET A 310 -29.63 3.41 -7.44
N GLY A 311 -30.33 2.48 -6.83
CA GLY A 311 -31.15 1.54 -7.57
C GLY A 311 -32.25 0.93 -6.74
N MET A 312 -33.35 0.61 -7.43
CA MET A 312 -34.46 -0.18 -6.90
C MET A 312 -34.36 -1.59 -7.49
N TYR A 313 -34.66 -2.57 -6.68
CA TYR A 313 -34.64 -3.95 -7.13
C TYR A 313 -35.83 -4.73 -6.57
N ALA A 314 -36.26 -5.74 -7.33
CA ALA A 314 -37.31 -6.66 -6.91
C ALA A 314 -36.97 -8.08 -7.34
N LYS A 315 -37.39 -9.04 -6.53
CA LYS A 315 -37.21 -10.46 -6.80
C LYS A 315 -38.45 -11.22 -6.37
N LEU A 316 -38.91 -12.15 -7.20
CA LEU A 316 -40.00 -13.09 -6.93
C LEU A 316 -39.48 -14.51 -7.16
N ASN A 317 -39.62 -15.34 -6.17
CA ASN A 317 -39.38 -16.79 -6.27
C ASN A 317 -40.71 -17.52 -6.00
N TRP A 318 -41.00 -18.50 -6.80
CA TRP A 318 -42.11 -19.41 -6.61
C TRP A 318 -41.64 -20.84 -6.87
N ASN A 319 -42.11 -21.77 -6.06
CA ASN A 319 -42.00 -23.18 -6.39
C ASN A 319 -43.29 -23.94 -6.10
N TYR A 320 -43.46 -25.04 -6.82
CA TYR A 320 -44.58 -25.96 -6.63
C TYR A 320 -44.03 -27.36 -6.42
N LYS A 321 -44.35 -27.95 -5.28
CA LYS A 321 -43.93 -29.29 -4.83
C LYS A 321 -42.41 -29.51 -4.85
N GLU A 322 -41.61 -28.44 -4.78
CA GLU A 322 -40.15 -28.49 -4.93
C GLU A 322 -39.68 -29.15 -6.28
N ILE A 323 -40.60 -29.24 -7.26
CA ILE A 323 -40.34 -29.81 -8.59
C ILE A 323 -40.23 -28.68 -9.62
N TYR A 324 -41.14 -27.73 -9.57
CA TYR A 324 -41.16 -26.60 -10.51
C TYR A 324 -40.74 -25.33 -9.79
N PHE A 325 -39.77 -24.61 -10.40
CA PHE A 325 -39.22 -23.38 -9.85
C PHE A 325 -39.33 -22.27 -10.88
N LEU A 326 -39.79 -21.10 -10.44
CA LEU A 326 -39.82 -19.88 -11.22
C LEU A 326 -39.12 -18.78 -10.40
N GLU A 327 -38.17 -18.11 -11.03
CA GLU A 327 -37.53 -16.93 -10.46
C GLU A 327 -37.65 -15.77 -11.44
N PHE A 328 -38.07 -14.64 -10.94
CA PHE A 328 -38.05 -13.36 -11.65
C PHE A 328 -37.29 -12.35 -10.81
N SER A 329 -36.33 -11.64 -11.43
CA SER A 329 -35.59 -10.55 -10.78
C SER A 329 -35.40 -9.40 -11.75
N GLY A 330 -35.46 -8.20 -11.20
CA GLY A 330 -35.24 -6.96 -11.97
C GLY A 330 -34.58 -5.91 -11.09
N ARG A 331 -33.77 -5.04 -11.73
CA ARG A 331 -33.12 -3.90 -11.07
C ARG A 331 -33.13 -2.72 -12.04
N TYR A 332 -33.40 -1.55 -11.50
CA TYR A 332 -33.34 -0.28 -12.19
C TYR A 332 -32.38 0.64 -11.47
N ASP A 333 -31.30 1.06 -12.15
CA ASP A 333 -30.18 1.78 -11.55
C ASP A 333 -29.94 3.12 -12.21
N GLY A 334 -29.61 4.11 -11.38
CA GLY A 334 -29.10 5.41 -11.80
C GLY A 334 -27.67 5.62 -11.33
N SER A 335 -26.88 6.35 -12.13
CA SER A 335 -25.48 6.65 -11.80
C SER A 335 -25.13 8.10 -12.11
N SER A 336 -24.42 8.75 -11.15
CA SER A 336 -23.88 10.10 -11.33
C SER A 336 -22.77 10.20 -12.38
N ARG A 337 -22.22 9.06 -12.82
CA ARG A 337 -21.14 9.01 -13.83
C ARG A 337 -21.62 9.28 -15.25
N PHE A 338 -22.92 9.19 -15.46
CA PHE A 338 -23.53 9.54 -16.75
C PHE A 338 -23.95 11.01 -16.79
N ALA A 339 -23.99 11.57 -17.99
CA ALA A 339 -24.44 12.94 -18.20
C ALA A 339 -25.87 13.18 -17.68
N PRO A 340 -26.22 14.41 -17.25
CA PRO A 340 -27.59 14.75 -16.92
C PRO A 340 -28.54 14.37 -18.08
N GLY A 341 -29.64 13.68 -17.76
CA GLY A 341 -30.59 13.15 -18.75
C GLY A 341 -30.39 11.67 -19.12
N ASN A 342 -29.21 11.09 -18.85
CA ASN A 342 -28.90 9.68 -19.12
C ASN A 342 -28.47 8.93 -17.84
N ARG A 343 -28.85 9.44 -16.67
CA ARG A 343 -28.41 8.88 -15.37
C ARG A 343 -29.21 7.66 -14.94
N TRP A 344 -30.37 7.43 -15.58
CA TRP A 344 -31.29 6.33 -15.32
C TRP A 344 -31.47 5.45 -16.55
#